data_1681a8ac727500bff3187904ace5b400
#
_entry.id   1681a8ac727500bff3187904ace5b400
#
_cell.length_a   1.000
_cell.length_b   1.000
_cell.length_c   1.000
_cell.angle_alpha   90.00
_cell.angle_beta   90.00
_cell.angle_gamma   90.00
#
_symmetry.space_group_name_H-M   'P 1'
#
loop_
_entity.id
_entity.type
_entity.pdbx_description
1 polymer ?
#
loop_
_entity_poly.entity_id
_entity_poly.type
_entity_poly.pdbx_seq_one_letter_code
_entity_poly.pdbx_strand_id
1 'polypeptide(L)'
;MRGIEGPSFPILTRRDPDVTAPTAINLRSDTQTLPTERMRQAMAEAPLGDDTYGEDPTVLRFEAIAAERLGTEAAMLVLSGTMANLIALLVHCRPADELFVDAGAHVVYYESGGLGAVAGVTPTVVASDRGHILPDALQAAIRRPNIHYPRARLVWLENTHNRGAGSVMHMDHQRAVEAVAREHGLAVHLDGARVLNAAAAQGLDVRELLDGVDSAMVDLTKGLSCPLGALLVGSSAFIEQARFRRRLVGGGMRQAGVIAACGIVAFEDLLDRTLDDHRSAHRLADGLASIDGFEIDPASVETNMVYVDVGALGRSTDVAAALKAAGVIVSDRPPRQIRLVTHLQITDEMIEGALGRMAEVAASLRATPAV
;
A
#
# COMPACT_ATOMS: atom_id res chain seq x y z
N MET A 1 -3.52 41.60 13.36
CA MET A 1 -3.56 40.28 12.67
C MET A 1 -2.15 39.71 12.71
N ARG A 2 -1.86 38.76 13.58
CA ARG A 2 -0.58 38.03 13.56
C ARG A 2 -0.72 36.95 12.50
N GLY A 3 0.11 37.00 11.47
CA GLY A 3 0.13 35.97 10.42
C GLY A 3 0.42 34.59 11.04
N ILE A 4 -0.41 33.62 10.73
CA ILE A 4 -0.16 32.21 11.02
C ILE A 4 0.90 31.80 10.00
N GLU A 5 2.18 31.82 10.40
CA GLU A 5 3.22 31.15 9.62
C GLU A 5 2.93 29.64 9.71
N GLY A 6 2.44 29.08 8.61
CA GLY A 6 2.27 27.65 8.48
C GLY A 6 3.62 26.93 8.54
N PRO A 7 3.66 25.63 8.89
CA PRO A 7 4.90 24.86 8.90
C PRO A 7 5.55 24.92 7.53
N SER A 8 6.83 25.36 7.49
CA SER A 8 7.63 25.33 6.28
C SER A 8 7.93 23.87 5.93
N PHE A 9 7.28 23.35 4.89
CA PHE A 9 7.68 22.07 4.32
C PHE A 9 9.03 22.25 3.60
N PRO A 10 10.01 21.37 3.84
CA PRO A 10 11.26 21.44 3.10
C PRO A 10 10.97 21.29 1.61
N ILE A 11 11.30 22.30 0.83
CA ILE A 11 11.23 22.24 -0.63
C ILE A 11 12.23 21.16 -1.05
N LEU A 12 11.73 20.09 -1.65
CA LEU A 12 12.59 19.07 -2.26
C LEU A 12 13.33 19.74 -3.43
N THR A 13 14.55 20.18 -3.17
CA THR A 13 15.41 20.70 -4.24
C THR A 13 15.67 19.57 -5.25
N ARG A 14 15.47 19.86 -6.54
CA ARG A 14 15.89 18.95 -7.62
C ARG A 14 17.38 18.69 -7.42
N ARG A 15 17.78 17.44 -7.18
CA ARG A 15 19.16 17.01 -7.31
C ARG A 15 19.36 16.64 -8.76
N ASP A 16 20.34 17.21 -9.40
CA ASP A 16 20.83 16.68 -10.67
C ASP A 16 21.26 15.22 -10.43
N PRO A 17 20.83 14.28 -11.28
CA PRO A 17 21.33 12.92 -11.16
C PRO A 17 22.83 12.95 -11.41
N ASP A 18 23.63 12.63 -10.38
CA ASP A 18 25.06 12.45 -10.52
C ASP A 18 25.27 11.17 -11.34
N VAL A 19 25.64 11.36 -12.61
CA VAL A 19 25.75 10.28 -13.63
C VAL A 19 26.94 9.36 -13.32
N THR A 20 27.75 9.68 -12.32
CA THR A 20 29.00 8.95 -11.99
C THR A 20 28.90 8.07 -10.74
N ALA A 21 27.81 8.16 -9.96
CA ALA A 21 27.63 7.28 -8.81
C ALA A 21 27.31 5.85 -9.27
N PRO A 22 27.88 4.80 -8.64
CA PRO A 22 27.45 3.43 -8.90
C PRO A 22 25.95 3.33 -8.69
N THR A 23 25.26 2.71 -9.64
CA THR A 23 23.77 2.62 -9.66
C THR A 23 23.27 2.20 -8.29
N ALA A 24 22.55 3.12 -7.61
CA ALA A 24 22.09 2.89 -6.26
C ALA A 24 21.02 1.78 -6.26
N ILE A 25 21.15 0.83 -5.34
CA ILE A 25 20.15 -0.21 -5.13
C ILE A 25 19.05 0.36 -4.24
N ASN A 26 17.88 0.56 -4.81
CA ASN A 26 16.77 1.23 -4.11
C ASN A 26 15.75 0.22 -3.57
N LEU A 27 15.94 -0.15 -2.31
CA LEU A 27 15.06 -1.03 -1.54
C LEU A 27 14.08 -0.27 -0.64
N ARG A 28 13.88 1.03 -0.86
CA ARG A 28 13.06 1.86 0.03
C ARG A 28 11.58 1.50 -0.01
N SER A 29 11.05 1.20 -1.19
CA SER A 29 9.63 0.92 -1.41
C SER A 29 9.38 0.36 -2.81
N ASP A 30 8.38 -0.49 -2.95
CA ASP A 30 7.84 -0.93 -4.24
C ASP A 30 7.17 0.20 -5.05
N THR A 31 6.92 1.35 -4.45
CA THR A 31 6.53 2.58 -5.16
C THR A 31 7.65 3.19 -6.02
N GLN A 32 8.85 2.60 -6.01
CA GLN A 32 9.97 2.99 -6.86
C GLN A 32 9.99 2.25 -8.20
N THR A 33 9.06 1.31 -8.40
CA THR A 33 8.92 0.59 -9.66
C THR A 33 8.67 1.53 -10.83
N LEU A 34 9.19 1.15 -11.98
CA LEU A 34 9.04 1.89 -13.24
C LEU A 34 8.24 1.06 -14.23
N PRO A 35 7.45 1.70 -15.11
CA PRO A 35 6.73 0.99 -16.17
C PRO A 35 7.68 0.15 -17.03
N THR A 36 7.25 -1.08 -17.35
CA THR A 36 7.97 -1.95 -18.28
C THR A 36 7.97 -1.36 -19.68
N GLU A 37 8.85 -1.86 -20.56
CA GLU A 37 8.87 -1.39 -21.97
C GLU A 37 7.54 -1.67 -22.68
N ARG A 38 6.92 -2.84 -22.42
CA ARG A 38 5.60 -3.18 -22.94
C ARG A 38 4.51 -2.20 -22.47
N MET A 39 4.57 -1.76 -21.20
CA MET A 39 3.67 -0.72 -20.71
C MET A 39 3.87 0.61 -21.43
N ARG A 40 5.14 1.03 -21.66
CA ARG A 40 5.44 2.29 -22.37
C ARG A 40 4.92 2.27 -23.79
N GLN A 41 5.06 1.15 -24.48
CA GLN A 41 4.51 0.97 -25.81
C GLN A 41 2.97 1.00 -25.77
N ALA A 42 2.34 0.27 -24.84
CA ALA A 42 0.88 0.26 -24.69
C ALA A 42 0.31 1.67 -24.41
N MET A 43 1.02 2.49 -23.62
CA MET A 43 0.65 3.89 -23.37
C MET A 43 0.65 4.72 -24.66
N ALA A 44 1.65 4.52 -25.54
CA ALA A 44 1.80 5.27 -26.78
C ALA A 44 0.75 4.87 -27.84
N GLU A 45 0.28 3.64 -27.79
CA GLU A 45 -0.62 3.05 -28.80
C GLU A 45 -2.08 2.97 -28.33
N ALA A 46 -2.39 3.39 -27.09
CA ALA A 46 -3.71 3.26 -26.48
C ALA A 46 -4.79 3.99 -27.29
N PRO A 47 -5.89 3.33 -27.70
CA PRO A 47 -7.08 4.03 -28.18
C PRO A 47 -7.66 4.90 -27.06
N LEU A 48 -7.98 6.16 -27.35
CA LEU A 48 -8.38 7.13 -26.34
C LEU A 48 -9.78 7.69 -26.61
N GLY A 49 -10.45 8.09 -25.54
CA GLY A 49 -11.72 8.80 -25.52
C GLY A 49 -11.87 9.63 -24.24
N ASP A 50 -13.03 10.23 -24.00
CA ASP A 50 -13.26 11.00 -22.78
C ASP A 50 -13.84 10.11 -21.67
N ASP A 51 -13.03 9.78 -20.67
CA ASP A 51 -13.45 8.96 -19.51
C ASP A 51 -14.60 9.62 -18.70
N THR A 52 -14.71 10.96 -18.72
CA THR A 52 -15.79 11.65 -18.01
C THR A 52 -17.17 11.31 -18.58
N TYR A 53 -17.23 11.04 -19.89
CA TYR A 53 -18.46 10.63 -20.57
C TYR A 53 -18.58 9.09 -20.72
N GLY A 54 -17.60 8.34 -20.17
CA GLY A 54 -17.57 6.88 -20.34
C GLY A 54 -17.26 6.45 -21.77
N GLU A 55 -16.49 7.23 -22.51
CA GLU A 55 -16.19 7.01 -23.94
C GLU A 55 -14.74 6.58 -24.18
N ASP A 56 -13.88 6.50 -23.14
CA ASP A 56 -12.51 6.01 -23.32
C ASP A 56 -12.51 4.47 -23.41
N PRO A 57 -12.25 3.90 -24.61
CA PRO A 57 -12.38 2.46 -24.82
C PRO A 57 -11.34 1.65 -24.05
N THR A 58 -10.16 2.22 -23.79
CA THR A 58 -9.09 1.53 -23.05
C THR A 58 -9.40 1.51 -21.55
N VAL A 59 -9.98 2.58 -20.99
CA VAL A 59 -10.46 2.59 -19.59
C VAL A 59 -11.56 1.56 -19.41
N LEU A 60 -12.59 1.56 -20.28
CA LEU A 60 -13.71 0.61 -20.20
C LEU A 60 -13.21 -0.84 -20.26
N ARG A 61 -12.28 -1.14 -21.19
CA ARG A 61 -11.67 -2.46 -21.30
C ARG A 61 -10.90 -2.85 -20.05
N PHE A 62 -10.09 -1.93 -19.50
CA PHE A 62 -9.31 -2.21 -18.28
C PHE A 62 -10.20 -2.46 -17.07
N GLU A 63 -11.20 -1.61 -16.85
CA GLU A 63 -12.14 -1.77 -15.74
C GLU A 63 -12.90 -3.11 -15.84
N ALA A 64 -13.28 -3.54 -17.03
CA ALA A 64 -13.91 -4.84 -17.26
C ALA A 64 -12.96 -6.01 -16.93
N ILE A 65 -11.72 -5.98 -17.44
CA ILE A 65 -10.69 -6.98 -17.12
C ILE A 65 -10.43 -7.03 -15.60
N ALA A 66 -10.32 -5.87 -14.96
CA ALA A 66 -10.07 -5.80 -13.53
C ALA A 66 -11.21 -6.39 -12.72
N ALA A 67 -12.46 -6.05 -13.04
CA ALA A 67 -13.63 -6.62 -12.37
C ALA A 67 -13.66 -8.14 -12.50
N GLU A 68 -13.42 -8.68 -13.70
CA GLU A 68 -13.37 -10.13 -13.94
C GLU A 68 -12.23 -10.81 -13.17
N ARG A 69 -11.01 -10.26 -13.25
CA ARG A 69 -9.82 -10.86 -12.60
C ARG A 69 -9.87 -10.79 -11.08
N LEU A 70 -10.52 -9.78 -10.54
CA LEU A 70 -10.69 -9.57 -9.09
C LEU A 70 -12.00 -10.17 -8.54
N GLY A 71 -12.86 -10.71 -9.39
CA GLY A 71 -14.12 -11.37 -8.97
C GLY A 71 -15.16 -10.40 -8.41
N THR A 72 -15.17 -9.16 -8.84
CA THR A 72 -16.12 -8.13 -8.39
C THR A 72 -17.11 -7.76 -9.50
N GLU A 73 -18.26 -7.15 -9.14
CA GLU A 73 -19.24 -6.74 -10.15
C GLU A 73 -18.75 -5.59 -11.04
N ALA A 74 -17.93 -4.70 -10.46
CA ALA A 74 -17.41 -3.54 -11.19
C ALA A 74 -16.07 -3.06 -10.60
N ALA A 75 -15.31 -2.35 -11.44
CA ALA A 75 -14.08 -1.67 -11.08
C ALA A 75 -14.10 -0.23 -11.61
N MET A 76 -13.33 0.65 -10.97
CA MET A 76 -13.13 2.03 -11.40
C MET A 76 -11.66 2.42 -11.26
N LEU A 77 -11.06 2.92 -12.35
CA LEU A 77 -9.73 3.50 -12.33
C LEU A 77 -9.74 4.87 -11.63
N VAL A 78 -8.80 5.06 -10.71
CA VAL A 78 -8.56 6.32 -9.99
C VAL A 78 -7.07 6.68 -10.02
N LEU A 79 -6.73 7.93 -9.66
CA LEU A 79 -5.36 8.44 -9.79
C LEU A 79 -4.38 7.87 -8.74
N SER A 80 -4.86 7.44 -7.58
CA SER A 80 -4.01 6.90 -6.51
C SER A 80 -4.80 6.08 -5.50
N GLY A 81 -4.11 5.24 -4.71
CA GLY A 81 -4.72 4.50 -3.60
C GLY A 81 -5.35 5.44 -2.56
N THR A 82 -4.68 6.54 -2.20
CA THR A 82 -5.25 7.56 -1.29
C THR A 82 -6.56 8.13 -1.80
N MET A 83 -6.67 8.38 -3.11
CA MET A 83 -7.93 8.83 -3.72
C MET A 83 -9.00 7.74 -3.65
N ALA A 84 -8.66 6.47 -3.92
CA ALA A 84 -9.58 5.35 -3.81
C ALA A 84 -10.13 5.22 -2.39
N ASN A 85 -9.24 5.25 -1.40
CA ASN A 85 -9.59 5.20 0.02
C ASN A 85 -10.51 6.34 0.43
N LEU A 86 -10.20 7.57 0.03
CA LEU A 86 -11.05 8.73 0.31
C LEU A 86 -12.44 8.59 -0.34
N ILE A 87 -12.51 8.10 -1.58
CA ILE A 87 -13.78 7.86 -2.28
C ILE A 87 -14.59 6.78 -1.55
N ALA A 88 -13.95 5.69 -1.11
CA ALA A 88 -14.62 4.64 -0.35
C ALA A 88 -15.24 5.18 0.94
N LEU A 89 -14.52 6.01 1.69
CA LEU A 89 -15.06 6.72 2.87
C LEU A 89 -16.28 7.57 2.52
N LEU A 90 -16.20 8.35 1.43
CA LEU A 90 -17.28 9.24 0.98
C LEU A 90 -18.52 8.50 0.46
N VAL A 91 -18.39 7.24 0.05
CA VAL A 91 -19.53 6.40 -0.36
C VAL A 91 -20.15 5.69 0.83
N HIS A 92 -19.33 5.06 1.68
CA HIS A 92 -19.81 4.27 2.81
C HIS A 92 -20.31 5.12 3.98
N CYS A 93 -19.73 6.31 4.17
CA CYS A 93 -19.97 7.15 5.34
C CYS A 93 -20.53 8.52 4.98
N ARG A 94 -21.18 9.11 5.97
CA ARG A 94 -21.55 10.54 6.02
C ARG A 94 -20.73 11.22 7.11
N PRO A 95 -20.61 12.55 7.10
CA PRO A 95 -20.00 13.27 8.22
C PRO A 95 -20.57 12.85 9.57
N ALA A 96 -19.68 12.66 10.55
CA ALA A 96 -19.94 12.16 11.89
C ALA A 96 -20.30 10.66 12.00
N ASP A 97 -20.28 9.89 10.92
CA ASP A 97 -20.34 8.42 11.02
C ASP A 97 -19.05 7.85 11.64
N GLU A 98 -19.14 6.67 12.23
CA GLU A 98 -18.04 5.98 12.89
C GLU A 98 -17.40 4.92 12.00
N LEU A 99 -16.08 4.95 11.99
CA LEU A 99 -15.19 4.01 11.30
C LEU A 99 -14.40 3.21 12.34
N PHE A 100 -14.42 1.90 12.29
CA PHE A 100 -13.57 1.01 13.10
C PHE A 100 -12.31 0.66 12.32
N VAL A 101 -11.14 0.94 12.90
CA VAL A 101 -9.86 0.88 12.18
C VAL A 101 -8.70 0.57 13.11
N ASP A 102 -7.63 -0.05 12.60
CA ASP A 102 -6.35 -0.15 13.31
C ASP A 102 -5.62 1.20 13.39
N ALA A 103 -4.90 1.44 14.48
CA ALA A 103 -4.13 2.68 14.72
C ALA A 103 -3.05 2.95 13.67
N GLY A 104 -2.44 1.90 13.13
CA GLY A 104 -1.38 1.96 12.12
C GLY A 104 -1.86 1.93 10.68
N ALA A 105 -3.17 1.81 10.44
CA ALA A 105 -3.73 1.74 9.11
C ALA A 105 -3.36 2.97 8.26
N HIS A 106 -3.12 2.76 6.97
CA HIS A 106 -2.65 3.78 6.04
C HIS A 106 -3.57 4.99 6.01
N VAL A 107 -4.88 4.77 6.00
CA VAL A 107 -5.92 5.81 5.98
C VAL A 107 -5.87 6.74 7.20
N VAL A 108 -5.41 6.23 8.35
CA VAL A 108 -5.24 7.01 9.59
C VAL A 108 -3.91 7.74 9.60
N TYR A 109 -2.83 7.07 9.14
CA TYR A 109 -1.47 7.49 9.44
C TYR A 109 -0.81 8.28 8.29
N TYR A 110 -1.12 7.97 7.03
CA TYR A 110 -0.38 8.49 5.86
C TYR A 110 -1.20 9.32 4.89
N GLU A 111 -2.51 9.48 5.08
CA GLU A 111 -3.40 10.17 4.14
C GLU A 111 -3.74 11.60 4.56
N SER A 112 -2.80 12.26 5.25
CA SER A 112 -2.88 13.69 5.60
C SER A 112 -4.16 14.10 6.36
N GLY A 113 -4.77 13.16 7.09
CA GLY A 113 -6.00 13.41 7.83
C GLY A 113 -7.26 13.53 6.96
N GLY A 114 -7.21 13.02 5.72
CA GLY A 114 -8.32 13.09 4.75
C GLY A 114 -9.63 12.52 5.27
N LEU A 115 -9.55 11.45 6.10
CA LEU A 115 -10.75 10.84 6.71
C LEU A 115 -11.55 11.83 7.57
N GLY A 116 -10.89 12.70 8.32
CA GLY A 116 -11.54 13.75 9.12
C GLY A 116 -11.83 15.01 8.31
N ALA A 117 -10.81 15.53 7.60
CA ALA A 117 -10.86 16.82 6.92
C ALA A 117 -11.81 16.84 5.71
N VAL A 118 -11.96 15.74 5.00
CA VAL A 118 -12.75 15.65 3.76
C VAL A 118 -13.99 14.77 3.94
N ALA A 119 -13.83 13.55 4.46
CA ALA A 119 -14.96 12.65 4.67
C ALA A 119 -15.75 12.96 5.96
N GLY A 120 -15.14 13.65 6.93
CA GLY A 120 -15.77 14.02 8.20
C GLY A 120 -16.08 12.82 9.10
N VAL A 121 -15.36 11.73 8.93
CA VAL A 121 -15.62 10.47 9.65
C VAL A 121 -14.90 10.46 11.00
N THR A 122 -15.51 9.84 12.00
CA THR A 122 -14.92 9.65 13.33
C THR A 122 -14.25 8.28 13.43
N PRO A 123 -12.91 8.18 13.52
CA PRO A 123 -12.25 6.90 13.69
C PRO A 123 -12.34 6.41 15.14
N THR A 124 -12.73 5.16 15.33
CA THR A 124 -12.59 4.40 16.56
C THR A 124 -11.49 3.38 16.37
N VAL A 125 -10.39 3.57 17.08
CA VAL A 125 -9.25 2.66 17.03
C VAL A 125 -9.59 1.39 17.79
N VAL A 126 -9.46 0.25 17.12
CA VAL A 126 -9.72 -1.09 17.68
C VAL A 126 -8.39 -1.79 17.94
N ALA A 127 -8.35 -2.59 19.00
CA ALA A 127 -7.16 -3.40 19.29
C ALA A 127 -6.90 -4.40 18.15
N SER A 128 -5.63 -4.50 17.77
CA SER A 128 -5.17 -5.32 16.65
C SER A 128 -3.88 -6.05 17.01
N ASP A 129 -3.60 -7.12 16.28
CA ASP A 129 -2.30 -7.78 16.30
C ASP A 129 -1.63 -7.57 14.94
N ARG A 130 -0.46 -6.94 14.93
CA ARG A 130 0.29 -6.59 13.71
C ARG A 130 -0.55 -5.84 12.64
N GLY A 131 -1.54 -5.04 13.10
CA GLY A 131 -2.46 -4.29 12.24
C GLY A 131 -3.77 -5.02 11.90
N HIS A 132 -3.92 -6.27 12.28
CA HIS A 132 -5.13 -7.06 12.03
C HIS A 132 -6.08 -6.90 13.21
N ILE A 133 -7.22 -6.22 12.99
CA ILE A 133 -8.24 -5.99 14.01
C ILE A 133 -8.69 -7.32 14.62
N LEU A 134 -8.68 -7.42 15.95
CA LEU A 134 -9.17 -8.60 16.65
C LEU A 134 -10.71 -8.63 16.62
N PRO A 135 -11.36 -9.76 16.22
CA PRO A 135 -12.81 -9.84 16.13
C PRO A 135 -13.52 -9.52 17.46
N ASP A 136 -13.02 -10.05 18.58
CA ASP A 136 -13.58 -9.79 19.92
C ASP A 136 -13.46 -8.31 20.32
N ALA A 137 -12.35 -7.67 19.93
CA ALA A 137 -12.15 -6.24 20.18
C ALA A 137 -13.08 -5.38 19.34
N LEU A 138 -13.33 -5.76 18.07
CA LEU A 138 -14.32 -5.11 17.22
C LEU A 138 -15.72 -5.25 17.84
N GLN A 139 -16.10 -6.45 18.21
CA GLN A 139 -17.40 -6.73 18.87
C GLN A 139 -17.59 -5.86 20.12
N ALA A 140 -16.56 -5.73 20.95
CA ALA A 140 -16.61 -4.91 22.16
C ALA A 140 -16.65 -3.40 21.89
N ALA A 141 -16.07 -2.94 20.77
CA ALA A 141 -16.03 -1.53 20.39
C ALA A 141 -17.37 -1.04 19.82
N ILE A 142 -18.15 -1.92 19.21
CA ILE A 142 -19.45 -1.56 18.59
C ILE A 142 -20.47 -1.28 19.68
N ARG A 143 -20.97 -0.06 19.72
CA ARG A 143 -21.91 0.42 20.72
C ARG A 143 -23.35 0.30 20.23
N ARG A 144 -24.29 0.07 21.14
CA ARG A 144 -25.71 0.17 20.83
C ARG A 144 -26.04 1.58 20.38
N PRO A 145 -26.88 1.77 19.32
CA PRO A 145 -27.26 3.10 18.86
C PRO A 145 -27.82 3.97 19.97
N ASN A 146 -27.30 5.20 20.07
CA ASN A 146 -27.70 6.17 21.07
C ASN A 146 -27.48 7.58 20.49
N ILE A 147 -28.24 8.59 20.95
CA ILE A 147 -28.11 9.99 20.50
C ILE A 147 -26.76 10.63 20.83
N HIS A 148 -26.01 10.05 21.76
CA HIS A 148 -24.69 10.54 22.20
C HIS A 148 -23.52 9.92 21.43
N TYR A 149 -23.76 8.93 20.57
CA TYR A 149 -22.70 8.20 19.86
C TYR A 149 -22.77 8.45 18.37
N PRO A 150 -21.63 8.54 17.69
CA PRO A 150 -21.58 8.49 16.23
C PRO A 150 -22.19 7.17 15.74
N ARG A 151 -22.77 7.19 14.56
CA ARG A 151 -23.39 6.00 13.97
C ARG A 151 -22.31 5.09 13.40
N ALA A 152 -22.19 3.88 13.91
CA ALA A 152 -21.32 2.84 13.38
C ALA A 152 -21.69 2.54 11.92
N ARG A 153 -20.70 2.54 10.99
CA ARG A 153 -20.95 2.36 9.55
C ARG A 153 -19.96 1.49 8.84
N LEU A 154 -18.67 1.55 9.19
CA LEU A 154 -17.63 0.96 8.36
C LEU A 154 -16.57 0.29 9.23
N VAL A 155 -16.15 -0.90 8.83
CA VAL A 155 -14.92 -1.56 9.30
C VAL A 155 -13.88 -1.43 8.20
N TRP A 156 -12.68 -0.98 8.56
CA TRP A 156 -11.56 -0.79 7.65
C TRP A 156 -10.48 -1.82 7.89
N LEU A 157 -10.18 -2.60 6.89
CA LEU A 157 -9.12 -3.59 6.88
C LEU A 157 -7.99 -3.15 5.96
N GLU A 158 -6.77 -3.59 6.24
CA GLU A 158 -5.59 -3.38 5.38
C GLU A 158 -4.85 -4.70 5.22
N ASN A 159 -4.64 -5.17 3.98
CA ASN A 159 -3.93 -6.42 3.68
C ASN A 159 -3.09 -6.30 2.38
N THR A 160 -1.75 -6.45 2.43
CA THR A 160 -0.93 -6.68 3.64
C THR A 160 -0.77 -5.40 4.45
N HIS A 161 -0.62 -5.51 5.77
CA HIS A 161 -0.56 -4.33 6.62
C HIS A 161 0.83 -3.69 6.61
N ASN A 162 0.92 -2.43 6.14
CA ASN A 162 2.20 -1.75 5.94
C ASN A 162 3.00 -1.55 7.23
N ARG A 163 2.37 -1.07 8.30
CA ARG A 163 3.04 -0.85 9.60
C ARG A 163 3.15 -2.12 10.44
N GLY A 164 2.42 -3.16 10.09
CA GLY A 164 2.54 -4.52 10.63
C GLY A 164 3.67 -5.33 9.99
N ALA A 165 4.65 -4.65 9.37
CA ALA A 165 5.79 -5.27 8.69
C ALA A 165 5.41 -6.11 7.44
N GLY A 166 4.36 -5.72 6.73
CA GLY A 166 3.87 -6.47 5.57
C GLY A 166 3.14 -7.76 5.95
N SER A 167 2.64 -7.82 7.19
CA SER A 167 1.90 -8.97 7.72
C SER A 167 0.68 -9.29 6.87
N VAL A 168 0.38 -10.57 6.76
CA VAL A 168 -0.74 -11.11 6.02
C VAL A 168 -1.92 -11.35 6.97
N MET A 169 -3.05 -10.71 6.72
CA MET A 169 -4.30 -11.09 7.35
C MET A 169 -4.79 -12.39 6.70
N HIS A 170 -4.71 -13.49 7.44
CA HIS A 170 -5.18 -14.78 6.96
C HIS A 170 -6.69 -14.80 6.75
N MET A 171 -7.14 -15.59 5.78
CA MET A 171 -8.55 -15.69 5.36
C MET A 171 -9.49 -15.95 6.54
N ASP A 172 -9.16 -16.89 7.42
CA ASP A 172 -10.03 -17.23 8.57
C ASP A 172 -10.20 -16.04 9.51
N HIS A 173 -9.12 -15.27 9.74
CA HIS A 173 -9.19 -14.06 10.54
C HIS A 173 -10.02 -12.97 9.88
N GLN A 174 -9.82 -12.75 8.58
CA GLN A 174 -10.61 -11.80 7.80
C GLN A 174 -12.10 -12.15 7.87
N ARG A 175 -12.47 -13.42 7.66
CA ARG A 175 -13.86 -13.90 7.74
C ARG A 175 -14.47 -13.72 9.13
N ALA A 176 -13.68 -13.89 10.19
CA ALA A 176 -14.16 -13.64 11.55
C ALA A 176 -14.49 -12.16 11.78
N VAL A 177 -13.65 -11.22 11.29
CA VAL A 177 -13.95 -9.79 11.35
C VAL A 177 -15.16 -9.40 10.51
N GLU A 178 -15.26 -9.93 9.28
CA GLU A 178 -16.42 -9.74 8.39
C GLU A 178 -17.72 -10.23 9.03
N ALA A 179 -17.69 -11.37 9.73
CA ALA A 179 -18.87 -11.91 10.41
C ALA A 179 -19.39 -10.95 11.49
N VAL A 180 -18.48 -10.38 12.31
CA VAL A 180 -18.83 -9.35 13.29
C VAL A 180 -19.43 -8.13 12.61
N ALA A 181 -18.80 -7.65 11.54
CA ALA A 181 -19.31 -6.48 10.80
C ALA A 181 -20.73 -6.73 10.27
N ARG A 182 -20.98 -7.89 9.66
CA ARG A 182 -22.31 -8.26 9.13
C ARG A 182 -23.36 -8.37 10.23
N GLU A 183 -23.06 -8.96 11.38
CA GLU A 183 -23.98 -9.06 12.51
C GLU A 183 -24.49 -7.68 12.94
N HIS A 184 -23.66 -6.65 12.81
CA HIS A 184 -23.99 -5.27 13.17
C HIS A 184 -24.43 -4.39 12.00
N GLY A 185 -24.56 -4.93 10.78
CA GLY A 185 -24.96 -4.19 9.58
C GLY A 185 -23.93 -3.14 9.15
N LEU A 186 -22.64 -3.37 9.43
CA LEU A 186 -21.53 -2.52 9.03
C LEU A 186 -21.00 -2.97 7.67
N ALA A 187 -20.62 -2.00 6.84
CA ALA A 187 -19.87 -2.29 5.63
C ALA A 187 -18.39 -2.62 5.97
N VAL A 188 -17.74 -3.36 5.09
CA VAL A 188 -16.31 -3.68 5.18
C VAL A 188 -15.60 -3.14 3.93
N HIS A 189 -14.58 -2.29 4.14
CA HIS A 189 -13.66 -1.86 3.09
C HIS A 189 -12.28 -2.46 3.32
N LEU A 190 -11.67 -3.01 2.25
CA LEU A 190 -10.32 -3.52 2.28
C LEU A 190 -9.36 -2.57 1.55
N ASP A 191 -8.46 -1.92 2.28
CA ASP A 191 -7.26 -1.35 1.68
C ASP A 191 -6.36 -2.51 1.22
N GLY A 192 -6.49 -2.84 -0.03
CA GLY A 192 -5.77 -3.93 -0.69
C GLY A 192 -4.56 -3.42 -1.47
N ALA A 193 -3.86 -2.40 -0.97
CA ALA A 193 -2.68 -1.83 -1.64
C ALA A 193 -1.63 -2.89 -2.01
N ARG A 194 -1.63 -4.04 -1.31
CA ARG A 194 -0.83 -5.22 -1.61
C ARG A 194 -1.63 -6.52 -1.45
N VAL A 195 -2.90 -6.49 -1.80
CA VAL A 195 -3.78 -7.68 -1.69
C VAL A 195 -3.27 -8.86 -2.52
N LEU A 196 -2.61 -8.60 -3.65
CA LEU A 196 -1.98 -9.65 -4.47
C LEU A 196 -0.84 -10.35 -3.72
N ASN A 197 -0.05 -9.60 -2.92
CA ASN A 197 0.95 -10.19 -2.03
C ASN A 197 0.28 -11.05 -0.95
N ALA A 198 -0.82 -10.58 -0.36
CA ALA A 198 -1.55 -11.33 0.65
C ALA A 198 -2.15 -12.63 0.09
N ALA A 199 -2.71 -12.60 -1.12
CA ALA A 199 -3.22 -13.79 -1.80
C ALA A 199 -2.11 -14.78 -2.12
N ALA A 200 -1.02 -14.30 -2.74
CA ALA A 200 0.13 -15.14 -3.11
C ALA A 200 0.79 -15.80 -1.88
N ALA A 201 0.94 -15.10 -0.76
CA ALA A 201 1.50 -15.64 0.47
C ALA A 201 0.66 -16.79 1.06
N GLN A 202 -0.65 -16.78 0.83
CA GLN A 202 -1.58 -17.80 1.30
C GLN A 202 -1.85 -18.90 0.25
N GLY A 203 -1.33 -18.75 -0.97
CA GLY A 203 -1.64 -19.65 -2.08
C GLY A 203 -3.12 -19.61 -2.51
N LEU A 204 -3.78 -18.46 -2.33
CA LEU A 204 -5.19 -18.23 -2.64
C LEU A 204 -5.34 -17.45 -3.95
N ASP A 205 -6.50 -17.61 -4.61
CA ASP A 205 -6.93 -16.63 -5.62
C ASP A 205 -7.30 -15.31 -4.91
N VAL A 206 -6.91 -14.17 -5.48
CA VAL A 206 -7.23 -12.86 -4.92
C VAL A 206 -8.73 -12.64 -4.76
N ARG A 207 -9.55 -13.29 -5.60
CA ARG A 207 -11.03 -13.27 -5.51
C ARG A 207 -11.52 -13.74 -4.15
N GLU A 208 -10.84 -14.72 -3.55
CA GLU A 208 -11.24 -15.27 -2.26
C GLU A 208 -11.08 -14.24 -1.12
N LEU A 209 -10.03 -13.40 -1.20
CA LEU A 209 -9.82 -12.30 -0.26
C LEU A 209 -10.81 -11.14 -0.48
N LEU A 210 -11.29 -10.97 -1.70
CA LEU A 210 -12.24 -9.90 -2.05
C LEU A 210 -13.70 -10.32 -1.91
N ASP A 211 -13.98 -11.64 -1.87
CA ASP A 211 -15.31 -12.16 -1.59
C ASP A 211 -15.67 -11.94 -0.12
N GLY A 212 -16.66 -11.11 0.16
CA GLY A 212 -17.12 -10.80 1.51
C GLY A 212 -16.81 -9.39 1.99
N VAL A 213 -15.99 -8.62 1.26
CA VAL A 213 -15.88 -7.18 1.50
C VAL A 213 -16.84 -6.41 0.57
N ASP A 214 -17.35 -5.28 1.05
CA ASP A 214 -18.28 -4.44 0.27
C ASP A 214 -17.56 -3.61 -0.79
N SER A 215 -16.27 -3.33 -0.58
CA SER A 215 -15.39 -2.65 -1.52
C SER A 215 -13.92 -2.87 -1.18
N ALA A 216 -13.07 -2.75 -2.18
CA ALA A 216 -11.62 -2.78 -1.97
C ALA A 216 -10.88 -1.79 -2.87
N MET A 217 -9.71 -1.35 -2.41
CA MET A 217 -8.73 -0.64 -3.21
C MET A 217 -7.62 -1.60 -3.61
N VAL A 218 -7.18 -1.55 -4.87
CA VAL A 218 -6.02 -2.30 -5.40
C VAL A 218 -5.05 -1.34 -6.06
N ASP A 219 -3.82 -1.27 -5.56
CA ASP A 219 -2.82 -0.33 -6.07
C ASP A 219 -2.12 -0.85 -7.33
N LEU A 220 -2.01 0.00 -8.34
CA LEU A 220 -1.33 -0.32 -9.61
C LEU A 220 0.14 0.09 -9.60
N THR A 221 0.56 0.99 -8.69
CA THR A 221 1.87 1.66 -8.72
C THR A 221 2.94 0.98 -7.90
N LYS A 222 2.63 -0.13 -7.26
CA LYS A 222 3.56 -0.93 -6.44
C LYS A 222 4.04 -2.17 -7.22
N GLY A 223 3.71 -3.37 -6.79
CA GLY A 223 4.10 -4.62 -7.44
C GLY A 223 3.67 -4.71 -8.92
N LEU A 224 2.64 -3.99 -9.32
CA LEU A 224 2.14 -3.93 -10.69
C LEU A 224 2.85 -2.90 -11.59
N SER A 225 3.79 -2.11 -11.06
CA SER A 225 4.70 -1.22 -11.81
C SER A 225 4.04 -0.18 -12.72
N CYS A 226 2.75 0.09 -12.60
CA CYS A 226 2.12 1.18 -13.33
C CYS A 226 2.64 2.54 -12.83
N PRO A 227 2.77 3.55 -13.72
CA PRO A 227 3.33 4.85 -13.31
C PRO A 227 2.37 5.66 -12.46
N LEU A 228 1.08 5.35 -12.50
CA LEU A 228 0.00 6.07 -11.86
C LEU A 228 -1.22 5.14 -11.71
N GLY A 229 -2.01 5.36 -10.68
CA GLY A 229 -3.35 4.81 -10.57
C GLY A 229 -3.52 3.72 -9.52
N ALA A 230 -4.78 3.52 -9.18
CA ALA A 230 -5.30 2.42 -8.40
C ALA A 230 -6.68 2.04 -8.92
N LEU A 231 -7.16 0.89 -8.53
CA LEU A 231 -8.55 0.46 -8.76
C LEU A 231 -9.34 0.58 -7.46
N LEU A 232 -10.58 1.04 -7.58
CA LEU A 232 -11.61 0.86 -6.58
C LEU A 232 -12.59 -0.16 -7.12
N VAL A 233 -12.87 -1.23 -6.36
CA VAL A 233 -13.70 -2.35 -6.80
C VAL A 233 -14.81 -2.64 -5.79
N GLY A 234 -15.91 -3.22 -6.26
CA GLY A 234 -17.05 -3.58 -5.43
C GLY A 234 -18.31 -3.86 -6.27
N SER A 235 -19.48 -3.68 -5.66
CA SER A 235 -20.74 -3.81 -6.39
C SER A 235 -20.91 -2.70 -7.44
N SER A 236 -21.71 -2.98 -8.47
CA SER A 236 -22.05 -1.97 -9.50
C SER A 236 -22.67 -0.72 -8.91
N ALA A 237 -23.53 -0.87 -7.90
CA ALA A 237 -24.16 0.26 -7.19
C ALA A 237 -23.15 1.09 -6.38
N PHE A 238 -22.14 0.45 -5.78
CA PHE A 238 -21.06 1.14 -5.08
C PHE A 238 -20.20 1.94 -6.07
N ILE A 239 -19.81 1.33 -7.18
CA ILE A 239 -18.96 1.98 -8.20
C ILE A 239 -19.68 3.14 -8.89
N GLU A 240 -20.99 3.06 -9.13
CA GLU A 240 -21.77 4.19 -9.65
C GLU A 240 -21.69 5.41 -8.71
N GLN A 241 -21.87 5.22 -7.43
CA GLN A 241 -21.70 6.28 -6.43
C GLN A 241 -20.24 6.78 -6.36
N ALA A 242 -19.29 5.85 -6.44
CA ALA A 242 -17.86 6.17 -6.41
C ALA A 242 -17.45 7.07 -7.61
N ARG A 243 -18.00 6.87 -8.81
CA ARG A 243 -17.75 7.74 -9.98
C ARG A 243 -18.14 9.20 -9.69
N PHE A 244 -19.27 9.43 -9.03
CA PHE A 244 -19.68 10.77 -8.62
C PHE A 244 -18.70 11.36 -7.59
N ARG A 245 -18.28 10.56 -6.59
CA ARG A 245 -17.32 10.99 -5.57
C ARG A 245 -15.93 11.24 -6.18
N ARG A 246 -15.50 10.43 -7.16
CA ARG A 246 -14.25 10.66 -7.91
C ARG A 246 -14.23 12.07 -8.52
N ARG A 247 -15.33 12.49 -9.15
CA ARG A 247 -15.45 13.83 -9.72
C ARG A 247 -15.35 14.92 -8.64
N LEU A 248 -16.03 14.71 -7.50
CA LEU A 248 -16.06 15.66 -6.38
C LEU A 248 -14.65 15.93 -5.82
N VAL A 249 -13.81 14.91 -5.70
CA VAL A 249 -12.45 15.03 -5.16
C VAL A 249 -11.40 15.41 -6.21
N GLY A 250 -11.82 15.84 -7.40
CA GLY A 250 -10.91 16.29 -8.46
C GLY A 250 -10.31 15.16 -9.32
N GLY A 251 -10.80 13.92 -9.19
CA GLY A 251 -10.31 12.75 -9.93
C GLY A 251 -10.98 12.52 -11.28
N GLY A 252 -11.73 13.48 -11.82
CA GLY A 252 -12.29 13.40 -13.17
C GLY A 252 -11.18 13.49 -14.21
N MET A 253 -10.99 12.41 -14.96
CA MET A 253 -9.97 12.32 -16.01
C MET A 253 -10.59 12.56 -17.41
N ARG A 254 -9.75 12.73 -18.42
CA ARG A 254 -10.11 12.80 -19.83
C ARG A 254 -9.60 11.55 -20.55
N GLN A 255 -8.53 11.64 -21.29
CA GLN A 255 -7.94 10.53 -22.05
C GLN A 255 -7.14 9.61 -21.11
N ALA A 256 -7.81 9.01 -20.13
CA ALA A 256 -7.19 8.14 -19.13
C ALA A 256 -6.75 6.77 -19.66
N GLY A 257 -7.13 6.44 -20.88
CA GLY A 257 -6.70 5.23 -21.57
C GLY A 257 -5.18 5.08 -21.64
N VAL A 258 -4.44 6.19 -21.68
CA VAL A 258 -2.96 6.16 -21.56
C VAL A 258 -2.51 5.41 -20.31
N ILE A 259 -3.17 5.62 -19.18
CA ILE A 259 -2.83 4.95 -17.91
C ILE A 259 -3.48 3.56 -17.83
N ALA A 260 -4.73 3.44 -18.28
CA ALA A 260 -5.44 2.16 -18.29
C ALA A 260 -4.70 1.09 -19.11
N ALA A 261 -4.02 1.47 -20.19
CA ALA A 261 -3.19 0.58 -20.99
C ALA A 261 -2.07 -0.09 -20.16
N CYS A 262 -1.44 0.64 -19.23
CA CYS A 262 -0.49 0.04 -18.29
C CYS A 262 -1.16 -1.00 -17.40
N GLY A 263 -2.35 -0.71 -16.90
CA GLY A 263 -3.13 -1.62 -16.09
C GLY A 263 -3.47 -2.92 -16.81
N ILE A 264 -3.84 -2.85 -18.10
CA ILE A 264 -4.07 -4.04 -18.93
C ILE A 264 -2.81 -4.90 -18.97
N VAL A 265 -1.66 -4.32 -19.33
CA VAL A 265 -0.38 -5.05 -19.37
C VAL A 265 -0.01 -5.63 -18.00
N ALA A 266 -0.25 -4.89 -16.91
CA ALA A 266 0.02 -5.36 -15.55
C ALA A 266 -0.82 -6.60 -15.21
N PHE A 267 -2.10 -6.60 -15.59
CA PHE A 267 -3.01 -7.73 -15.34
C PHE A 267 -2.75 -8.94 -16.25
N GLU A 268 -2.13 -8.72 -17.41
CA GLU A 268 -1.70 -9.81 -18.31
C GLU A 268 -0.37 -10.43 -17.87
N ASP A 269 0.61 -9.63 -17.40
CA ASP A 269 2.00 -10.08 -17.26
C ASP A 269 2.48 -10.19 -15.80
N LEU A 270 1.89 -9.42 -14.85
CA LEU A 270 2.53 -9.21 -13.55
C LEU A 270 1.77 -9.78 -12.35
N LEU A 271 0.52 -10.25 -12.49
CA LEU A 271 -0.23 -10.77 -11.36
C LEU A 271 0.46 -11.98 -10.71
N ASP A 272 0.94 -12.91 -11.53
CA ASP A 272 1.50 -14.19 -11.06
C ASP A 272 2.95 -14.07 -10.57
N ARG A 273 3.63 -12.93 -10.86
CA ARG A 273 5.03 -12.75 -10.47
C ARG A 273 5.24 -12.29 -9.03
N THR A 274 4.18 -12.02 -8.29
CA THR A 274 4.25 -11.51 -6.90
C THR A 274 5.11 -12.41 -5.98
N LEU A 275 5.09 -13.73 -6.21
CA LEU A 275 5.94 -14.69 -5.49
C LEU A 275 7.44 -14.48 -5.72
N ASP A 276 7.86 -13.89 -6.84
CA ASP A 276 9.26 -13.57 -7.10
C ASP A 276 9.77 -12.52 -6.13
N ASP A 277 8.93 -11.51 -5.84
CA ASP A 277 9.24 -10.46 -4.86
C ASP A 277 9.37 -11.04 -3.45
N HIS A 278 8.51 -12.02 -3.09
CA HIS A 278 8.62 -12.73 -1.80
C HIS A 278 9.92 -13.54 -1.70
N ARG A 279 10.29 -14.31 -2.75
CA ARG A 279 11.57 -15.05 -2.76
C ARG A 279 12.76 -14.12 -2.58
N SER A 280 12.75 -12.99 -3.26
CA SER A 280 13.76 -11.94 -3.12
C SER A 280 13.82 -11.36 -1.70
N ALA A 281 12.68 -11.17 -1.05
CA ALA A 281 12.61 -10.68 0.33
C ALA A 281 13.16 -11.70 1.33
N HIS A 282 12.81 -12.98 1.19
CA HIS A 282 13.37 -14.05 2.03
C HIS A 282 14.88 -14.16 1.87
N ARG A 283 15.40 -14.16 0.63
CA ARG A 283 16.85 -14.17 0.38
C ARG A 283 17.56 -12.98 1.03
N LEU A 284 16.96 -11.80 0.95
CA LEU A 284 17.49 -10.60 1.61
C LEU A 284 17.47 -10.74 3.14
N ALA A 285 16.41 -11.29 3.71
CA ALA A 285 16.29 -11.52 5.15
C ALA A 285 17.31 -12.55 5.67
N ASP A 286 17.47 -13.67 4.97
CA ASP A 286 18.47 -14.69 5.30
C ASP A 286 19.90 -14.12 5.26
N GLY A 287 20.20 -13.31 4.25
CA GLY A 287 21.49 -12.62 4.15
C GLY A 287 21.71 -11.64 5.29
N LEU A 288 20.69 -10.82 5.63
CA LEU A 288 20.77 -9.87 6.74
C LEU A 288 20.95 -10.54 8.09
N ALA A 289 20.31 -11.68 8.34
CA ALA A 289 20.44 -12.44 9.59
C ALA A 289 21.88 -12.93 9.83
N SER A 290 22.71 -13.02 8.78
CA SER A 290 24.13 -13.40 8.90
C SER A 290 25.08 -12.22 9.08
N ILE A 291 24.59 -10.97 9.08
CA ILE A 291 25.41 -9.78 9.23
C ILE A 291 25.26 -9.25 10.65
N ASP A 292 26.36 -9.27 11.41
CA ASP A 292 26.36 -8.74 12.79
C ASP A 292 25.89 -7.28 12.85
N GLY A 293 24.93 -7.03 13.72
CA GLY A 293 24.33 -5.70 13.94
C GLY A 293 23.00 -5.51 13.23
N PHE A 294 22.58 -6.42 12.36
CA PHE A 294 21.21 -6.50 11.84
C PHE A 294 20.48 -7.63 12.58
N GLU A 295 19.42 -7.28 13.31
CA GLU A 295 18.64 -8.26 14.07
C GLU A 295 17.30 -8.50 13.36
N ILE A 296 17.15 -9.69 12.80
CA ILE A 296 15.95 -10.12 12.10
C ILE A 296 15.71 -11.62 12.31
N ASP A 297 14.46 -12.00 12.46
CA ASP A 297 14.00 -13.38 12.27
C ASP A 297 13.50 -13.52 10.82
N PRO A 298 14.20 -14.26 9.94
CA PRO A 298 13.78 -14.46 8.56
C PRO A 298 12.38 -15.07 8.44
N ALA A 299 11.95 -15.88 9.42
CA ALA A 299 10.63 -16.49 9.43
C ALA A 299 9.50 -15.47 9.64
N SER A 300 9.81 -14.24 10.12
CA SER A 300 8.85 -13.17 10.25
C SER A 300 8.50 -12.45 8.95
N VAL A 301 9.26 -12.72 7.87
CA VAL A 301 9.02 -12.13 6.55
C VAL A 301 7.97 -12.94 5.81
N GLU A 302 6.80 -12.36 5.64
CA GLU A 302 5.64 -13.05 5.03
C GLU A 302 5.47 -12.70 3.54
N THR A 303 5.95 -11.53 3.13
CA THR A 303 5.74 -10.99 1.77
C THR A 303 7.00 -10.29 1.24
N ASN A 304 6.84 -9.22 0.49
CA ASN A 304 7.93 -8.45 -0.11
C ASN A 304 8.57 -7.41 0.82
N MET A 305 8.19 -7.36 2.11
CA MET A 305 8.71 -6.39 3.08
C MET A 305 9.61 -7.04 4.11
N VAL A 306 10.77 -6.46 4.30
CA VAL A 306 11.77 -6.87 5.30
C VAL A 306 11.95 -5.73 6.30
N TYR A 307 11.59 -5.97 7.56
CA TYR A 307 11.86 -5.06 8.67
C TYR A 307 12.99 -5.63 9.52
N VAL A 308 13.99 -4.83 9.78
CA VAL A 308 15.17 -5.27 10.52
C VAL A 308 15.54 -4.25 11.59
N ASP A 309 15.82 -4.72 12.80
CA ASP A 309 16.33 -3.88 13.87
C ASP A 309 17.82 -3.64 13.67
N VAL A 310 18.23 -2.40 13.75
CA VAL A 310 19.61 -1.93 13.58
C VAL A 310 20.12 -1.23 14.82
N GLY A 311 19.44 -1.39 15.95
CA GLY A 311 19.79 -0.70 17.20
C GLY A 311 21.17 -1.02 17.73
N ALA A 312 21.74 -2.16 17.40
CA ALA A 312 23.13 -2.52 17.71
C ALA A 312 24.17 -1.69 16.92
N LEU A 313 23.76 -1.08 15.79
CA LEU A 313 24.59 -0.23 14.93
C LEU A 313 24.38 1.26 15.23
N GLY A 314 23.33 1.64 15.94
CA GLY A 314 22.98 3.01 16.26
C GLY A 314 21.52 3.36 15.95
N ARG A 315 21.23 4.66 15.74
CA ARG A 315 19.89 5.11 15.38
C ARG A 315 19.58 4.71 13.94
N SER A 316 18.37 4.26 13.67
CA SER A 316 17.98 3.86 12.30
C SER A 316 18.16 4.95 11.24
N THR A 317 18.00 6.23 11.62
CA THR A 317 18.25 7.39 10.75
C THR A 317 19.72 7.48 10.31
N ASP A 318 20.65 7.22 11.22
CA ASP A 318 22.07 7.32 10.97
C ASP A 318 22.56 6.12 10.13
N VAL A 319 22.07 4.93 10.46
CA VAL A 319 22.33 3.71 9.67
C VAL A 319 21.77 3.85 8.25
N ALA A 320 20.52 4.33 8.08
CA ALA A 320 19.95 4.57 6.76
C ALA A 320 20.75 5.61 5.94
N ALA A 321 21.29 6.64 6.59
CA ALA A 321 22.16 7.63 5.95
C ALA A 321 23.49 7.01 5.50
N ALA A 322 24.12 6.17 6.33
CA ALA A 322 25.35 5.45 5.99
C ALA A 322 25.14 4.46 4.83
N LEU A 323 24.06 3.68 4.87
CA LEU A 323 23.67 2.79 3.78
C LEU A 323 23.44 3.54 2.46
N LYS A 324 22.78 4.70 2.52
CA LYS A 324 22.57 5.55 1.34
C LYS A 324 23.89 6.05 0.77
N ALA A 325 24.85 6.42 1.61
CA ALA A 325 26.19 6.82 1.17
C ALA A 325 26.96 5.66 0.50
N ALA A 326 26.70 4.42 0.94
CA ALA A 326 27.21 3.20 0.34
C ALA A 326 26.43 2.74 -0.90
N GLY A 327 25.41 3.49 -1.33
CA GLY A 327 24.61 3.18 -2.52
C GLY A 327 23.48 2.15 -2.28
N VAL A 328 23.03 1.97 -1.03
CA VAL A 328 21.83 1.18 -0.70
C VAL A 328 20.79 2.11 -0.07
N ILE A 329 19.65 2.26 -0.73
CA ILE A 329 18.59 3.15 -0.26
C ILE A 329 17.52 2.33 0.44
N VAL A 330 17.30 2.61 1.73
CA VAL A 330 16.30 1.96 2.57
C VAL A 330 15.36 3.01 3.19
N SER A 331 14.26 2.58 3.80
CA SER A 331 13.37 3.45 4.56
C SER A 331 13.69 3.33 6.05
N ASP A 332 14.03 4.43 6.71
CA ASP A 332 14.17 4.44 8.16
C ASP A 332 12.82 4.33 8.87
N ARG A 333 12.83 3.68 10.02
CA ARG A 333 11.70 3.49 10.94
C ARG A 333 12.18 3.74 12.37
N PRO A 334 12.31 5.02 12.76
CA PRO A 334 12.83 5.36 14.08
C PRO A 334 12.10 4.67 15.23
N PRO A 335 12.80 4.39 16.35
CA PRO A 335 14.20 4.74 16.57
C PRO A 335 15.22 3.70 16.10
N ARG A 336 14.82 2.44 15.86
CA ARG A 336 15.74 1.29 15.77
C ARG A 336 15.59 0.48 14.48
N GLN A 337 14.55 0.65 13.68
CA GLN A 337 14.27 -0.21 12.54
C GLN A 337 14.52 0.49 11.22
N ILE A 338 14.90 -0.29 10.22
CA ILE A 338 14.82 0.06 8.81
C ILE A 338 13.89 -0.90 8.09
N ARG A 339 13.29 -0.43 7.00
CA ARG A 339 12.44 -1.24 6.13
C ARG A 339 13.06 -1.33 4.74
N LEU A 340 13.13 -2.53 4.21
CA LEU A 340 13.48 -2.83 2.83
C LEU A 340 12.28 -3.46 2.13
N VAL A 341 12.12 -3.20 0.84
CA VAL A 341 11.01 -3.73 0.03
C VAL A 341 11.54 -4.20 -1.31
N THR A 342 11.28 -5.44 -1.64
CA THR A 342 11.63 -6.03 -2.94
C THR A 342 10.52 -5.82 -3.96
N HIS A 343 10.89 -5.73 -5.23
CA HIS A 343 9.97 -5.49 -6.34
C HIS A 343 10.61 -5.85 -7.69
N LEU A 344 9.84 -5.80 -8.78
CA LEU A 344 10.20 -6.22 -10.14
C LEU A 344 11.62 -5.82 -10.60
N GLN A 345 12.12 -4.63 -10.26
CA GLN A 345 13.44 -4.17 -10.71
C GLN A 345 14.57 -4.53 -9.74
N ILE A 346 14.34 -5.31 -8.70
CA ILE A 346 15.39 -5.79 -7.79
C ILE A 346 15.81 -7.19 -8.24
N THR A 347 17.02 -7.29 -8.80
CA THR A 347 17.60 -8.57 -9.26
C THR A 347 18.35 -9.28 -8.14
N ASP A 348 18.66 -10.55 -8.36
CA ASP A 348 19.46 -11.33 -7.43
C ASP A 348 20.86 -10.75 -7.22
N GLU A 349 21.49 -10.23 -8.29
CA GLU A 349 22.79 -9.56 -8.21
C GLU A 349 22.71 -8.26 -7.40
N MET A 350 21.58 -7.54 -7.49
CA MET A 350 21.35 -6.35 -6.65
C MET A 350 21.19 -6.72 -5.19
N ILE A 351 20.54 -7.84 -4.86
CA ILE A 351 20.41 -8.32 -3.48
C ILE A 351 21.79 -8.65 -2.91
N GLU A 352 22.60 -9.44 -3.61
CA GLU A 352 23.97 -9.77 -3.19
C GLU A 352 24.82 -8.50 -3.03
N GLY A 353 24.74 -7.59 -3.99
CA GLY A 353 25.44 -6.31 -3.92
C GLY A 353 25.00 -5.44 -2.73
N ALA A 354 23.69 -5.44 -2.40
CA ALA A 354 23.18 -4.73 -1.23
C ALA A 354 23.69 -5.36 0.07
N LEU A 355 23.64 -6.69 0.21
CA LEU A 355 24.12 -7.40 1.39
C LEU A 355 25.62 -7.16 1.62
N GLY A 356 26.44 -7.21 0.57
CA GLY A 356 27.88 -6.89 0.67
C GLY A 356 28.13 -5.48 1.21
N ARG A 357 27.46 -4.47 0.64
CA ARG A 357 27.58 -3.05 1.11
C ARG A 357 27.04 -2.88 2.53
N MET A 358 25.96 -3.56 2.89
CA MET A 358 25.39 -3.51 4.23
C MET A 358 26.35 -4.13 5.28
N ALA A 359 27.03 -5.21 4.95
CA ALA A 359 28.06 -5.81 5.81
C ALA A 359 29.25 -4.84 6.04
N GLU A 360 29.73 -4.16 4.98
CA GLU A 360 30.81 -3.18 5.08
C GLU A 360 30.40 -2.00 5.97
N VAL A 361 29.16 -1.48 5.81
CA VAL A 361 28.61 -0.39 6.64
C VAL A 361 28.49 -0.82 8.09
N ALA A 362 27.97 -2.02 8.36
CA ALA A 362 27.85 -2.56 9.71
C ALA A 362 29.23 -2.68 10.40
N ALA A 363 30.24 -3.21 9.70
CA ALA A 363 31.60 -3.31 10.20
C ALA A 363 32.19 -1.92 10.54
N SER A 364 31.97 -0.93 9.67
CA SER A 364 32.45 0.45 9.87
C SER A 364 31.79 1.11 11.08
N LEU A 365 30.47 0.99 11.22
CA LEU A 365 29.74 1.60 12.36
C LEU A 365 30.13 0.99 13.70
N ARG A 366 30.39 -0.33 13.77
CA ARG A 366 30.86 -1.00 14.98
C ARG A 366 32.30 -0.65 15.36
N ALA A 367 33.15 -0.35 14.37
CA ALA A 367 34.54 0.06 14.62
C ALA A 367 34.65 1.50 15.16
N THR A 368 33.60 2.30 15.04
CA THR A 368 33.57 3.69 15.53
C THR A 368 33.02 3.69 16.97
N PRO A 369 33.83 4.02 18.01
CA PRO A 369 33.33 4.09 19.37
C PRO A 369 32.19 5.09 19.47
N ALA A 370 31.13 4.74 20.21
CA ALA A 370 30.07 5.71 20.57
C ALA A 370 30.71 6.87 21.34
N VAL A 371 30.62 8.07 20.78
CA VAL A 371 31.08 9.34 21.41
C VAL A 371 30.08 9.76 22.48
#